data_223d46f74fbc92f67d221e9552fde376
#
_entry.id   223d46f74fbc92f67d221e9552fde376
#
_cell.length_a   1.000
_cell.length_b   1.000
_cell.length_c   1.000
_cell.angle_alpha   90.00
_cell.angle_beta   90.00
_cell.angle_gamma   90.00
#
_symmetry.space_group_name_H-M   'P 1'
#
loop_
_entity.id
_entity.type
_entity.pdbx_description
1 polymer ?
#
loop_
_entity_poly.entity_id
_entity_poly.type
_entity_poly.pdbx_seq_one_letter_code
_entity_poly.pdbx_strand_id
1 'polypeptide(L)'
;MRKDRILILLFVAVLIVPVLAYPFLYSHLDTGNHENRTLAEFPDIGSGSAFFGGLTEWFNDHLPYKNQMVALHSELFLSLFDSTPNPRVVIGEDGWLFYNNYDAENPIDDIMGKSAFSDEEMDRIGDNLESCADRMEERETAFVFLLAPNKETVCSDLLPGYLRKGMVQMTRADILAEHLAGRDILFVYPKEELEGLKDGYQLYYRYDTHWNRLGGYVGTRSVCDAVGVKLPALTELEIGIGDGYPRDLSDLAGIGGRCTNDTEFVIRDFFPDVEVRCEDAGGVRVWTSDAEDERTVLVVHDSYYRSMAEYLPKVFRTVIDVDRNYSDLYSVQRYIDEYHPDIVIMEVVERGIQILLHENMPY
;
A
#
# COMPACT_ATOMS: atom_id res chain seq x y z
N MET A 1 56.10 -14.67 -2.50
CA MET A 1 55.94 -15.24 -1.13
C MET A 1 55.45 -14.24 -0.05
N ARG A 2 56.09 -13.07 0.16
CA ARG A 2 55.63 -12.14 1.21
C ARG A 2 54.33 -11.41 0.82
N LYS A 3 54.19 -11.01 -0.42
CA LYS A 3 53.01 -10.35 -0.99
C LYS A 3 51.80 -11.31 -0.99
N ASP A 4 51.99 -12.58 -1.34
CA ASP A 4 50.93 -13.59 -1.38
C ASP A 4 50.40 -13.88 0.00
N ARG A 5 51.26 -13.95 1.02
CA ARG A 5 50.83 -14.12 2.42
C ARG A 5 50.00 -12.93 2.94
N ILE A 6 50.39 -11.71 2.56
CA ILE A 6 49.63 -10.50 2.91
C ILE A 6 48.27 -10.54 2.24
N LEU A 7 48.18 -10.90 0.98
CA LEU A 7 46.91 -11.00 0.26
C LEU A 7 45.99 -12.05 0.87
N ILE A 8 46.55 -13.23 1.21
CA ILE A 8 45.79 -14.30 1.92
C ILE A 8 45.30 -13.81 3.28
N LEU A 9 46.14 -13.15 4.06
CA LEU A 9 45.74 -12.62 5.37
C LEU A 9 44.65 -11.56 5.25
N LEU A 10 44.73 -10.66 4.28
CA LEU A 10 43.69 -9.66 4.00
C LEU A 10 42.39 -10.33 3.59
N PHE A 11 42.45 -11.32 2.69
CA PHE A 11 41.28 -12.06 2.27
C PHE A 11 40.59 -12.79 3.45
N VAL A 12 41.38 -13.49 4.24
CA VAL A 12 40.89 -14.18 5.45
C VAL A 12 40.31 -13.19 6.47
N ALA A 13 40.97 -12.04 6.64
CA ALA A 13 40.47 -11.01 7.55
C ALA A 13 39.12 -10.43 7.08
N VAL A 14 38.95 -10.16 5.79
CA VAL A 14 37.70 -9.68 5.22
C VAL A 14 36.55 -10.67 5.45
N LEU A 15 36.83 -11.97 5.44
CA LEU A 15 35.81 -13.01 5.70
C LEU A 15 35.50 -13.20 7.19
N ILE A 16 36.53 -13.16 8.05
CA ILE A 16 36.39 -13.56 9.46
C ILE A 16 36.02 -12.36 10.36
N VAL A 17 36.66 -11.18 10.13
CA VAL A 17 36.47 -10.02 11.02
C VAL A 17 35.00 -9.59 11.10
N PRO A 18 34.22 -9.48 10.02
CA PRO A 18 32.80 -9.12 10.09
C PRO A 18 32.01 -10.11 10.95
N VAL A 19 32.23 -11.42 10.75
CA VAL A 19 31.51 -12.47 11.50
C VAL A 19 31.82 -12.38 13.02
N LEU A 20 33.08 -12.17 13.37
CA LEU A 20 33.50 -12.03 14.78
C LEU A 20 33.01 -10.70 15.40
N ALA A 21 32.92 -9.63 14.63
CA ALA A 21 32.46 -8.33 15.10
C ALA A 21 30.92 -8.26 15.26
N TYR A 22 30.17 -9.07 14.51
CA TYR A 22 28.71 -9.03 14.45
C TYR A 22 28.02 -9.07 15.82
N PRO A 23 28.33 -10.01 16.74
CA PRO A 23 27.69 -10.05 18.05
C PRO A 23 27.89 -8.79 18.90
N PHE A 24 29.02 -8.08 18.70
CA PHE A 24 29.34 -6.85 19.45
C PHE A 24 28.68 -5.60 18.83
N LEU A 25 28.36 -5.65 17.55
CA LEU A 25 27.77 -4.54 16.81
C LEU A 25 26.26 -4.69 16.63
N TYR A 26 25.68 -5.86 16.89
CA TYR A 26 24.30 -6.22 16.60
C TYR A 26 23.27 -5.16 17.04
N SER A 27 23.44 -4.60 18.26
CA SER A 27 22.56 -3.57 18.81
C SER A 27 22.62 -2.21 18.09
N HIS A 28 23.61 -2.01 17.24
CA HIS A 28 23.83 -0.78 16.47
C HIS A 28 23.57 -0.95 14.97
N LEU A 29 23.23 -2.19 14.56
CA LEU A 29 22.96 -2.50 13.17
C LEU A 29 21.46 -2.44 12.91
N ASP A 30 21.09 -1.99 11.73
CA ASP A 30 19.74 -2.18 11.21
C ASP A 30 19.54 -3.66 10.83
N THR A 31 18.67 -4.33 11.58
CA THR A 31 18.29 -5.74 11.39
C THR A 31 16.83 -5.89 11.04
N GLY A 32 16.12 -4.78 10.71
CA GLY A 32 14.73 -4.78 10.32
C GLY A 32 14.48 -5.52 9.01
N ASN A 33 13.26 -5.99 8.81
CA ASN A 33 12.82 -6.56 7.54
C ASN A 33 12.34 -5.42 6.62
N HIS A 34 13.10 -5.12 5.57
CA HIS A 34 12.79 -4.09 4.58
C HIS A 34 12.32 -4.67 3.23
N GLU A 35 12.11 -5.99 3.16
CA GLU A 35 11.81 -6.66 1.87
C GLU A 35 10.32 -6.85 1.59
N ASN A 36 9.46 -6.39 2.48
CA ASN A 36 7.99 -6.52 2.40
C ASN A 36 7.52 -7.97 2.12
N ARG A 37 8.22 -8.95 2.71
CA ARG A 37 7.90 -10.38 2.66
C ARG A 37 8.23 -11.05 3.98
N THR A 38 7.65 -12.20 4.24
CA THR A 38 8.03 -13.03 5.39
C THR A 38 9.43 -13.58 5.17
N LEU A 39 10.31 -13.44 6.16
CA LEU A 39 11.66 -14.01 6.14
C LEU A 39 11.59 -15.52 6.39
N ALA A 40 12.51 -16.27 5.80
CA ALA A 40 12.60 -17.72 5.97
C ALA A 40 12.89 -18.10 7.43
N GLU A 41 12.12 -19.05 7.95
CA GLU A 41 12.38 -19.65 9.25
C GLU A 41 13.53 -20.67 9.18
N PHE A 42 14.15 -20.93 10.33
CA PHE A 42 15.19 -21.97 10.39
C PHE A 42 14.56 -23.33 10.07
N PRO A 43 15.09 -24.08 9.07
CA PRO A 43 14.47 -25.31 8.60
C PRO A 43 14.51 -26.42 9.65
N ASP A 44 13.49 -27.26 9.64
CA ASP A 44 13.49 -28.48 10.47
C ASP A 44 14.62 -29.41 10.05
N ILE A 45 15.45 -29.82 11.02
CA ILE A 45 16.57 -30.75 10.82
C ILE A 45 16.08 -32.10 10.26
N GLY A 46 14.80 -32.44 10.55
CA GLY A 46 14.16 -33.67 10.06
C GLY A 46 13.70 -33.66 8.60
N SER A 47 13.75 -32.50 7.91
CA SER A 47 13.22 -32.32 6.55
C SER A 47 14.03 -32.96 5.42
N GLY A 48 15.08 -33.72 5.74
CA GLY A 48 15.85 -34.50 4.77
C GLY A 48 16.54 -33.65 3.71
N SER A 49 16.29 -33.93 2.42
CA SER A 49 16.90 -33.17 1.31
C SER A 49 16.48 -31.71 1.23
N ALA A 50 15.30 -31.33 1.76
CA ALA A 50 14.81 -29.97 1.80
C ALA A 50 15.56 -29.10 2.83
N PHE A 51 16.23 -29.71 3.81
CA PHE A 51 16.99 -29.00 4.86
C PHE A 51 18.00 -28.00 4.27
N PHE A 52 18.81 -28.43 3.32
CA PHE A 52 19.88 -27.58 2.75
C PHE A 52 19.31 -26.40 1.95
N GLY A 53 18.17 -26.61 1.26
CA GLY A 53 17.46 -25.52 0.58
C GLY A 53 16.96 -24.47 1.57
N GLY A 54 16.20 -24.91 2.59
CA GLY A 54 15.70 -24.04 3.64
C GLY A 54 16.80 -23.35 4.44
N LEU A 55 17.92 -24.05 4.71
CA LEU A 55 19.08 -23.45 5.37
C LEU A 55 19.73 -22.36 4.53
N THR A 56 19.79 -22.52 3.22
CA THR A 56 20.32 -21.50 2.31
C THR A 56 19.42 -20.26 2.30
N GLU A 57 18.10 -20.47 2.22
CA GLU A 57 17.13 -19.36 2.28
C GLU A 57 17.21 -18.62 3.60
N TRP A 58 17.17 -19.37 4.71
CA TRP A 58 17.33 -18.79 6.04
C TRP A 58 18.63 -17.99 6.19
N PHE A 59 19.76 -18.57 5.76
CA PHE A 59 21.06 -17.89 5.82
C PHE A 59 21.09 -16.61 5.00
N ASN A 60 20.51 -16.63 3.79
CA ASN A 60 20.42 -15.44 2.94
C ASN A 60 19.59 -14.34 3.58
N ASP A 61 18.53 -14.69 4.29
CA ASP A 61 17.66 -13.75 4.97
C ASP A 61 18.29 -13.18 6.25
N HIS A 62 19.14 -13.97 6.94
CA HIS A 62 19.75 -13.60 8.21
C HIS A 62 21.26 -13.32 8.11
N LEU A 63 21.75 -13.03 6.89
CA LEU A 63 23.17 -12.73 6.67
C LEU A 63 23.58 -11.51 7.51
N PRO A 64 24.67 -11.62 8.31
CA PRO A 64 25.23 -10.48 9.04
C PRO A 64 25.51 -9.29 8.12
N TYR A 65 25.12 -8.09 8.56
CA TYR A 65 25.26 -6.82 7.80
C TYR A 65 24.50 -6.77 6.47
N LYS A 66 23.49 -7.62 6.24
CA LYS A 66 22.73 -7.67 4.99
C LYS A 66 22.22 -6.26 4.61
N ASN A 67 21.47 -5.61 5.52
CA ASN A 67 20.89 -4.30 5.25
C ASN A 67 21.95 -3.23 4.99
N GLN A 68 23.06 -3.24 5.73
CA GLN A 68 24.18 -2.30 5.55
C GLN A 68 24.88 -2.51 4.21
N MET A 69 25.07 -3.77 3.78
CA MET A 69 25.66 -4.08 2.47
C MET A 69 24.73 -3.71 1.33
N VAL A 70 23.43 -3.95 1.48
CA VAL A 70 22.40 -3.50 0.51
C VAL A 70 22.41 -1.99 0.41
N ALA A 71 22.38 -1.28 1.54
CA ALA A 71 22.43 0.18 1.56
C ALA A 71 23.70 0.72 0.89
N LEU A 72 24.87 0.18 1.23
CA LEU A 72 26.14 0.59 0.60
C LEU A 72 26.15 0.35 -0.91
N HIS A 73 25.66 -0.81 -1.35
CA HIS A 73 25.54 -1.14 -2.77
C HIS A 73 24.61 -0.15 -3.48
N SER A 74 23.43 0.09 -2.91
CA SER A 74 22.44 1.02 -3.46
C SER A 74 22.97 2.46 -3.52
N GLU A 75 23.69 2.91 -2.49
CA GLU A 75 24.33 4.21 -2.44
C GLU A 75 25.40 4.39 -3.54
N LEU A 76 26.22 3.38 -3.75
CA LEU A 76 27.24 3.38 -4.82
C LEU A 76 26.57 3.39 -6.19
N PHE A 77 25.53 2.59 -6.37
CA PHE A 77 24.81 2.48 -7.63
C PHE A 77 24.10 3.80 -7.99
N LEU A 78 23.41 4.39 -7.01
CA LEU A 78 22.78 5.70 -7.17
C LEU A 78 23.78 6.80 -7.52
N SER A 79 24.94 6.79 -6.82
CA SER A 79 25.98 7.82 -7.04
C SER A 79 26.68 7.72 -8.41
N LEU A 80 26.74 6.51 -8.99
CA LEU A 80 27.45 6.27 -10.25
C LEU A 80 26.52 6.27 -11.47
N PHE A 81 25.25 5.88 -11.29
CA PHE A 81 24.34 5.58 -12.39
C PHE A 81 23.00 6.34 -12.30
N ASP A 82 22.80 7.14 -11.26
CA ASP A 82 21.53 7.83 -10.97
C ASP A 82 20.32 6.89 -11.02
N SER A 83 20.50 5.69 -10.45
CA SER A 83 19.54 4.58 -10.49
C SER A 83 19.63 3.76 -9.22
N THR A 84 18.66 2.90 -8.98
CA THR A 84 18.70 1.89 -7.89
C THR A 84 19.00 0.50 -8.46
N PRO A 85 19.76 -0.35 -7.74
CA PRO A 85 19.97 -1.73 -8.16
C PRO A 85 18.72 -2.60 -8.00
N ASN A 86 17.72 -2.15 -7.24
CA ASN A 86 16.47 -2.87 -7.09
C ASN A 86 15.50 -2.48 -8.23
N PRO A 87 15.21 -3.40 -9.17
CA PRO A 87 14.36 -3.11 -10.31
C PRO A 87 12.89 -2.87 -9.93
N ARG A 88 12.50 -3.15 -8.69
CA ARG A 88 11.14 -2.87 -8.20
C ARG A 88 10.90 -1.40 -7.85
N VAL A 89 11.96 -0.58 -7.91
CA VAL A 89 11.84 0.85 -7.63
C VAL A 89 12.34 1.65 -8.81
N VAL A 90 11.51 2.52 -9.33
CA VAL A 90 11.83 3.48 -10.38
C VAL A 90 12.02 4.86 -9.75
N ILE A 91 13.14 5.52 -10.10
CA ILE A 91 13.40 6.90 -9.71
C ILE A 91 12.78 7.82 -10.76
N GLY A 92 11.84 8.65 -10.34
CA GLY A 92 11.19 9.66 -11.17
C GLY A 92 11.82 11.04 -11.04
N GLU A 93 11.12 12.04 -11.56
CA GLU A 93 11.52 13.44 -11.48
C GLU A 93 11.60 13.89 -10.01
N ASP A 94 12.49 14.83 -9.72
CA ASP A 94 12.71 15.40 -8.38
C ASP A 94 12.96 14.36 -7.27
N GLY A 95 13.41 13.15 -7.65
CA GLY A 95 13.72 12.05 -6.74
C GLY A 95 12.51 11.35 -6.15
N TRP A 96 11.32 11.48 -6.76
CA TRP A 96 10.16 10.67 -6.42
C TRP A 96 10.43 9.20 -6.75
N LEU A 97 9.98 8.29 -5.89
CA LEU A 97 10.10 6.86 -6.11
C LEU A 97 8.75 6.27 -6.51
N PHE A 98 8.78 5.34 -7.46
CA PHE A 98 7.62 4.65 -8.00
C PHE A 98 7.79 3.15 -7.92
N TYR A 99 6.69 2.43 -7.73
CA TYR A 99 6.71 0.97 -7.61
C TYR A 99 6.66 0.30 -8.98
N ASN A 100 7.45 -0.75 -9.17
CA ASN A 100 7.50 -1.54 -10.39
C ASN A 100 7.60 -3.02 -10.02
N ASN A 101 6.49 -3.71 -10.00
CA ASN A 101 6.46 -5.12 -9.64
C ASN A 101 6.41 -6.00 -10.88
N TYR A 102 7.45 -6.81 -11.09
CA TYR A 102 7.52 -7.68 -12.27
C TYR A 102 6.69 -8.97 -12.14
N ASP A 103 6.31 -9.35 -10.93
CA ASP A 103 5.71 -10.65 -10.68
C ASP A 103 4.19 -10.67 -10.81
N ALA A 104 3.49 -9.62 -10.40
CA ALA A 104 2.04 -9.42 -10.52
C ALA A 104 1.67 -8.00 -10.05
N GLU A 105 0.49 -7.52 -10.40
CA GLU A 105 -0.05 -6.26 -9.88
C GLU A 105 0.90 -5.07 -10.07
N ASN A 106 1.43 -4.93 -11.30
CA ASN A 106 2.41 -3.91 -11.62
C ASN A 106 1.76 -2.60 -12.07
N PRO A 107 1.82 -1.51 -11.27
CA PRO A 107 1.23 -0.23 -11.65
C PRO A 107 1.89 0.39 -12.89
N ILE A 108 3.16 0.08 -13.17
CA ILE A 108 3.83 0.52 -14.40
C ILE A 108 3.22 -0.18 -15.63
N ASP A 109 2.88 -1.47 -15.55
CA ASP A 109 2.24 -2.16 -16.66
C ASP A 109 0.81 -1.68 -16.90
N ASP A 110 0.12 -1.24 -15.86
CA ASP A 110 -1.20 -0.60 -15.97
C ASP A 110 -1.13 0.69 -16.79
N ILE A 111 -0.26 1.62 -16.43
CA ILE A 111 -0.10 2.88 -17.16
C ILE A 111 0.52 2.72 -18.56
N MET A 112 1.21 1.60 -18.81
CA MET A 112 1.76 1.25 -20.13
C MET A 112 0.77 0.47 -20.99
N GLY A 113 -0.45 0.19 -20.51
CA GLY A 113 -1.49 -0.54 -21.22
C GLY A 113 -1.17 -2.02 -21.47
N LYS A 114 -0.31 -2.62 -20.64
CA LYS A 114 0.06 -4.04 -20.76
C LYS A 114 -0.87 -4.97 -19.98
N SER A 115 -1.64 -4.41 -19.05
CA SER A 115 -2.58 -5.11 -18.18
C SER A 115 -4.01 -4.72 -18.59
N ALA A 116 -4.54 -5.33 -19.61
CA ALA A 116 -5.91 -5.06 -20.05
C ALA A 116 -6.86 -6.17 -19.62
N PHE A 117 -8.09 -5.83 -19.32
CA PHE A 117 -9.20 -6.79 -19.19
C PHE A 117 -9.87 -6.98 -20.54
N SER A 118 -10.33 -8.20 -20.82
CA SER A 118 -11.30 -8.47 -21.89
C SER A 118 -12.69 -7.97 -21.51
N ASP A 119 -13.56 -7.78 -22.49
CA ASP A 119 -14.97 -7.39 -22.23
C ASP A 119 -15.66 -8.40 -21.30
N GLU A 120 -15.39 -9.71 -21.48
CA GLU A 120 -15.93 -10.78 -20.63
C GLU A 120 -15.43 -10.71 -19.18
N GLU A 121 -14.18 -10.28 -18.95
CA GLU A 121 -13.65 -10.06 -17.62
C GLU A 121 -14.26 -8.80 -16.98
N MET A 122 -14.43 -7.73 -17.73
CA MET A 122 -15.09 -6.52 -17.24
C MET A 122 -16.56 -6.77 -16.89
N ASP A 123 -17.29 -7.52 -17.72
CA ASP A 123 -18.65 -7.95 -17.41
C ASP A 123 -18.69 -8.78 -16.12
N ARG A 124 -17.76 -9.75 -15.96
CA ARG A 124 -17.67 -10.56 -14.75
C ARG A 124 -17.39 -9.73 -13.50
N ILE A 125 -16.50 -8.75 -13.60
CA ILE A 125 -16.23 -7.82 -12.49
C ILE A 125 -17.50 -7.06 -12.11
N GLY A 126 -18.22 -6.52 -13.11
CA GLY A 126 -19.48 -5.84 -12.89
C GLY A 126 -20.52 -6.72 -12.22
N ASP A 127 -20.73 -7.94 -12.73
CA ASP A 127 -21.68 -8.91 -12.19
C ASP A 127 -21.33 -9.32 -10.74
N ASN A 128 -20.05 -9.48 -10.43
CA ASN A 128 -19.59 -9.77 -9.08
C ASN A 128 -19.88 -8.61 -8.11
N LEU A 129 -19.63 -7.36 -8.53
CA LEU A 129 -19.89 -6.17 -7.71
C LEU A 129 -21.42 -5.94 -7.52
N GLU A 130 -22.23 -6.10 -8.58
CA GLU A 130 -23.69 -6.04 -8.49
C GLU A 130 -24.23 -7.12 -7.55
N SER A 131 -23.73 -8.35 -7.66
CA SER A 131 -24.11 -9.44 -6.76
C SER A 131 -23.76 -9.15 -5.29
N CYS A 132 -22.67 -8.41 -5.01
CA CYS A 132 -22.35 -7.93 -3.68
C CYS A 132 -23.35 -6.86 -3.21
N ALA A 133 -23.63 -5.87 -4.08
CA ALA A 133 -24.59 -4.80 -3.80
C ALA A 133 -25.99 -5.37 -3.48
N ASP A 134 -26.50 -6.27 -4.33
CA ASP A 134 -27.79 -6.93 -4.17
C ASP A 134 -27.91 -7.65 -2.83
N ARG A 135 -26.88 -8.43 -2.47
CA ARG A 135 -26.87 -9.16 -1.18
C ARG A 135 -26.83 -8.24 0.04
N MET A 136 -26.18 -7.08 -0.09
CA MET A 136 -26.18 -6.07 0.97
C MET A 136 -27.51 -5.33 1.03
N GLU A 137 -28.14 -5.03 -0.11
CA GLU A 137 -29.46 -4.42 -0.17
C GLU A 137 -30.54 -5.30 0.49
N GLU A 138 -30.49 -6.63 0.31
CA GLU A 138 -31.37 -7.59 1.00
C GLU A 138 -31.26 -7.49 2.53
N ARG A 139 -30.17 -6.90 3.04
CA ARG A 139 -29.89 -6.68 4.47
C ARG A 139 -30.10 -5.23 4.92
N GLU A 140 -30.63 -4.39 4.04
CA GLU A 140 -30.77 -2.94 4.25
C GLU A 140 -29.40 -2.24 4.46
N THR A 141 -28.34 -2.79 3.90
CA THR A 141 -26.95 -2.32 4.01
C THR A 141 -26.50 -1.70 2.68
N ALA A 142 -25.94 -0.50 2.69
CA ALA A 142 -25.33 0.09 1.51
C ALA A 142 -23.95 -0.54 1.21
N PHE A 143 -23.71 -0.88 -0.05
CA PHE A 143 -22.39 -1.38 -0.50
C PHE A 143 -21.67 -0.32 -1.32
N VAL A 144 -20.44 0.01 -0.94
CA VAL A 144 -19.57 0.96 -1.66
C VAL A 144 -18.30 0.25 -2.08
N PHE A 145 -17.99 0.27 -3.37
CA PHE A 145 -16.70 -0.17 -3.87
C PHE A 145 -15.79 1.03 -4.13
N LEU A 146 -14.69 1.14 -3.36
CA LEU A 146 -13.66 2.15 -3.52
C LEU A 146 -12.44 1.56 -4.24
N LEU A 147 -12.16 2.05 -5.43
CA LEU A 147 -10.91 1.81 -6.14
C LEU A 147 -9.93 2.94 -5.83
N ALA A 148 -8.91 2.65 -5.00
CA ALA A 148 -7.91 3.64 -4.64
C ALA A 148 -6.87 3.79 -5.76
N PRO A 149 -6.71 4.97 -6.39
CA PRO A 149 -5.79 5.15 -7.51
C PRO A 149 -4.34 4.90 -7.14
N ASN A 150 -3.57 4.31 -8.06
CA ASN A 150 -2.12 4.18 -7.88
C ASN A 150 -1.43 5.54 -7.92
N LYS A 151 -0.30 5.65 -7.23
CA LYS A 151 0.60 6.80 -7.31
C LYS A 151 1.07 7.05 -8.75
N GLU A 152 1.39 5.97 -9.47
CA GLU A 152 1.83 5.98 -10.86
C GLU A 152 0.77 6.57 -11.80
N THR A 153 -0.49 6.37 -11.49
CA THR A 153 -1.62 6.92 -12.23
C THR A 153 -1.77 8.42 -11.98
N VAL A 154 -1.86 8.84 -10.72
CA VAL A 154 -2.12 10.24 -10.35
C VAL A 154 -0.90 11.14 -10.54
N CYS A 155 0.29 10.68 -10.15
CA CYS A 155 1.55 11.42 -10.25
C CYS A 155 2.36 11.05 -11.49
N SER A 156 1.69 10.68 -12.58
CA SER A 156 2.31 10.19 -13.82
C SER A 156 3.25 11.21 -14.48
N ASP A 157 3.04 12.49 -14.28
CA ASP A 157 3.91 13.59 -14.73
C ASP A 157 5.29 13.58 -14.06
N LEU A 158 5.42 12.97 -12.88
CA LEU A 158 6.67 12.79 -12.16
C LEU A 158 7.41 11.51 -12.52
N LEU A 159 6.86 10.65 -13.37
CA LEU A 159 7.55 9.48 -13.89
C LEU A 159 8.71 9.86 -14.82
N PRO A 160 9.74 9.02 -14.96
CA PRO A 160 10.83 9.27 -15.90
C PRO A 160 10.30 9.45 -17.33
N GLY A 161 10.94 10.34 -18.12
CA GLY A 161 10.48 10.68 -19.45
C GLY A 161 10.38 9.50 -20.44
N TYR A 162 11.12 8.42 -20.22
CA TYR A 162 11.01 7.21 -21.05
C TYR A 162 9.71 6.42 -20.78
N LEU A 163 9.18 6.43 -19.56
CA LEU A 163 7.88 5.84 -19.24
C LEU A 163 6.75 6.74 -19.72
N ARG A 164 6.82 8.04 -19.43
CA ARG A 164 5.78 9.00 -19.83
C ARG A 164 5.46 8.96 -21.34
N LYS A 165 6.47 8.72 -22.18
CA LYS A 165 6.29 8.63 -23.66
C LYS A 165 5.52 7.40 -24.11
N GLY A 166 5.46 6.35 -23.30
CA GLY A 166 4.80 5.09 -23.65
C GLY A 166 3.46 4.89 -22.96
N MET A 167 3.02 5.84 -22.12
CA MET A 167 1.77 5.73 -21.38
C MET A 167 0.56 5.73 -22.31
N VAL A 168 -0.45 4.93 -21.92
CA VAL A 168 -1.76 4.95 -22.55
C VAL A 168 -2.58 6.14 -22.04
N GLN A 169 -3.61 6.53 -22.79
CA GLN A 169 -4.51 7.59 -22.37
C GLN A 169 -5.48 7.13 -21.27
N MET A 170 -5.87 5.87 -21.34
CA MET A 170 -6.77 5.24 -20.38
C MET A 170 -6.15 3.94 -19.88
N THR A 171 -6.04 3.82 -18.56
CA THR A 171 -5.60 2.59 -17.90
C THR A 171 -6.74 1.56 -17.91
N ARG A 172 -6.45 0.31 -17.53
CA ARG A 172 -7.51 -0.70 -17.35
C ARG A 172 -8.53 -0.27 -16.29
N ALA A 173 -8.12 0.51 -15.29
CA ALA A 173 -9.02 1.04 -14.27
C ALA A 173 -9.95 2.11 -14.83
N ASP A 174 -9.44 2.99 -15.70
CA ASP A 174 -10.27 3.99 -16.40
C ASP A 174 -11.32 3.33 -17.27
N ILE A 175 -10.91 2.32 -18.06
CA ILE A 175 -11.81 1.57 -18.94
C ILE A 175 -12.88 0.83 -18.11
N LEU A 176 -12.47 0.20 -17.01
CA LEU A 176 -13.42 -0.45 -16.10
C LEU A 176 -14.38 0.56 -15.46
N ALA A 177 -13.92 1.73 -15.06
CA ALA A 177 -14.77 2.78 -14.50
C ALA A 177 -15.85 3.23 -15.51
N GLU A 178 -15.48 3.38 -16.78
CA GLU A 178 -16.46 3.65 -17.85
C GLU A 178 -17.44 2.48 -18.04
N HIS A 179 -16.96 1.24 -17.98
CA HIS A 179 -17.79 0.04 -18.13
C HIS A 179 -18.78 -0.13 -16.98
N LEU A 180 -18.39 0.25 -15.76
CA LEU A 180 -19.26 0.21 -14.58
C LEU A 180 -20.23 1.39 -14.52
N ALA A 181 -20.01 2.44 -15.31
CA ALA A 181 -20.90 3.59 -15.34
C ALA A 181 -22.29 3.18 -15.82
N GLY A 182 -23.29 3.34 -14.99
CA GLY A 182 -24.68 2.97 -15.28
C GLY A 182 -25.13 1.60 -14.71
N ARG A 183 -24.22 0.85 -14.07
CA ARG A 183 -24.60 -0.28 -13.22
C ARG A 183 -25.08 0.22 -11.84
N ASP A 184 -25.89 -0.55 -11.16
CA ASP A 184 -26.44 -0.20 -9.82
C ASP A 184 -25.43 -0.52 -8.73
N ILE A 185 -24.30 0.20 -8.74
CA ILE A 185 -23.18 0.04 -7.83
C ILE A 185 -22.73 1.42 -7.35
N LEU A 186 -22.57 1.64 -6.05
CA LEU A 186 -21.87 2.81 -5.54
C LEU A 186 -20.37 2.63 -5.77
N PHE A 187 -19.92 2.91 -7.00
CA PHE A 187 -18.54 2.83 -7.41
C PHE A 187 -17.84 4.18 -7.22
N VAL A 188 -16.73 4.18 -6.48
CA VAL A 188 -15.93 5.36 -6.16
C VAL A 188 -14.51 5.19 -6.70
N TYR A 189 -14.09 6.07 -7.60
CA TYR A 189 -12.72 6.12 -8.14
C TYR A 189 -12.26 7.60 -8.16
N PRO A 190 -11.63 8.09 -7.07
CA PRO A 190 -11.38 9.53 -6.88
C PRO A 190 -10.18 10.05 -7.69
N LYS A 191 -9.81 9.43 -8.82
CA LYS A 191 -8.67 9.77 -9.66
C LYS A 191 -8.72 11.23 -10.12
N GLU A 192 -9.84 11.65 -10.72
CA GLU A 192 -9.98 13.00 -11.28
C GLU A 192 -9.86 14.09 -10.21
N GLU A 193 -10.41 13.84 -9.01
CA GLU A 193 -10.30 14.78 -7.90
C GLU A 193 -8.85 14.88 -7.40
N LEU A 194 -8.16 13.74 -7.26
CA LEU A 194 -6.75 13.71 -6.88
C LEU A 194 -5.86 14.41 -7.93
N GLU A 195 -6.09 14.16 -9.21
CA GLU A 195 -5.37 14.83 -10.29
C GLU A 195 -5.63 16.34 -10.30
N GLY A 196 -6.85 16.78 -10.02
CA GLY A 196 -7.21 18.19 -9.94
C GLY A 196 -6.58 18.92 -8.76
N LEU A 197 -6.23 18.20 -7.70
CA LEU A 197 -5.66 18.78 -6.47
C LEU A 197 -4.12 18.70 -6.39
N LYS A 198 -3.47 17.83 -7.18
CA LYS A 198 -2.03 17.50 -7.03
C LYS A 198 -1.08 18.68 -7.25
N ASP A 199 -1.47 19.67 -8.03
CA ASP A 199 -0.64 20.88 -8.26
C ASP A 199 -0.58 21.80 -7.03
N GLY A 200 -1.57 21.72 -6.16
CA GLY A 200 -1.65 22.52 -4.94
C GLY A 200 -1.30 21.74 -3.67
N TYR A 201 -1.39 20.43 -3.73
CA TYR A 201 -1.21 19.54 -2.57
C TYR A 201 -0.40 18.31 -2.92
N GLN A 202 0.59 17.95 -2.09
CA GLN A 202 1.19 16.64 -2.17
C GLN A 202 0.20 15.62 -1.58
N LEU A 203 -0.35 14.73 -2.41
CA LEU A 203 -1.39 13.76 -2.05
C LEU A 203 -0.85 12.34 -1.89
N TYR A 204 0.40 12.09 -2.33
CA TYR A 204 1.13 10.84 -2.18
C TYR A 204 2.47 11.10 -1.50
N TYR A 205 2.98 10.09 -0.79
CA TYR A 205 4.34 10.15 -0.26
C TYR A 205 5.37 10.05 -1.39
N ARG A 206 6.47 10.78 -1.27
CA ARG A 206 7.56 10.75 -2.27
C ARG A 206 8.25 9.40 -2.32
N TYR A 207 8.45 8.79 -1.15
CA TYR A 207 9.31 7.62 -0.93
C TYR A 207 8.56 6.35 -0.56
N ASP A 208 7.25 6.37 -0.69
CA ASP A 208 6.35 5.27 -0.35
C ASP A 208 5.32 5.07 -1.47
N THR A 209 4.68 3.89 -1.55
CA THR A 209 3.70 3.58 -2.59
C THR A 209 2.36 4.25 -2.37
N HIS A 210 2.04 4.60 -1.13
CA HIS A 210 0.69 4.99 -0.73
C HIS A 210 0.41 6.49 -0.95
N TRP A 211 -0.85 6.82 -1.09
CA TRP A 211 -1.29 8.17 -0.80
C TRP A 211 -1.00 8.54 0.65
N ASN A 212 -0.80 9.83 0.90
CA ASN A 212 -0.64 10.34 2.25
C ASN A 212 -2.01 10.61 2.91
N ARG A 213 -2.04 11.20 4.09
CA ARG A 213 -3.28 11.50 4.79
C ARG A 213 -4.21 12.44 4.02
N LEU A 214 -3.67 13.38 3.23
CA LEU A 214 -4.51 14.25 2.39
C LEU A 214 -5.17 13.46 1.25
N GLY A 215 -4.44 12.56 0.59
CA GLY A 215 -5.00 11.64 -0.41
C GLY A 215 -6.04 10.71 0.21
N GLY A 216 -5.75 10.14 1.38
CA GLY A 216 -6.71 9.33 2.15
C GLY A 216 -7.97 10.10 2.54
N TYR A 217 -7.85 11.41 2.86
CA TYR A 217 -9.00 12.26 3.08
C TYR A 217 -9.87 12.42 1.84
N VAL A 218 -9.26 12.63 0.66
CA VAL A 218 -10.01 12.70 -0.61
C VAL A 218 -10.77 11.40 -0.84
N GLY A 219 -10.14 10.23 -0.64
CA GLY A 219 -10.82 8.93 -0.70
C GLY A 219 -11.96 8.81 0.30
N THR A 220 -11.76 9.23 1.55
CA THR A 220 -12.80 9.25 2.59
C THR A 220 -13.98 10.14 2.20
N ARG A 221 -13.70 11.35 1.73
CA ARG A 221 -14.73 12.30 1.30
C ARG A 221 -15.56 11.74 0.14
N SER A 222 -14.92 11.12 -0.84
CA SER A 222 -15.61 10.52 -2.00
C SER A 222 -16.52 9.37 -1.58
N VAL A 223 -16.09 8.52 -0.65
CA VAL A 223 -16.94 7.45 -0.09
C VAL A 223 -18.10 8.03 0.72
N CYS A 224 -17.85 9.02 1.57
CA CYS A 224 -18.89 9.70 2.34
C CYS A 224 -19.94 10.34 1.42
N ASP A 225 -19.50 10.98 0.34
CA ASP A 225 -20.40 11.56 -0.69
C ASP A 225 -21.33 10.50 -1.30
N ALA A 226 -20.80 9.31 -1.61
CA ALA A 226 -21.57 8.21 -2.19
C ALA A 226 -22.69 7.71 -1.25
N VAL A 227 -22.50 7.82 0.08
CA VAL A 227 -23.51 7.43 1.08
C VAL A 227 -24.27 8.62 1.67
N GLY A 228 -24.21 9.77 0.99
CA GLY A 228 -25.01 10.96 1.31
C GLY A 228 -24.47 11.85 2.44
N VAL A 229 -23.22 11.65 2.87
CA VAL A 229 -22.54 12.50 3.87
C VAL A 229 -21.63 13.50 3.17
N LYS A 230 -21.85 14.78 3.42
CA LYS A 230 -21.05 15.86 2.85
C LYS A 230 -19.93 16.29 3.80
N LEU A 231 -18.70 16.11 3.37
CA LEU A 231 -17.52 16.61 4.06
C LEU A 231 -16.95 17.84 3.32
N PRO A 232 -16.24 18.74 4.03
CA PRO A 232 -15.59 19.89 3.41
C PRO A 232 -14.63 19.48 2.28
N ALA A 233 -14.47 20.33 1.27
CA ALA A 233 -13.41 20.13 0.30
C ALA A 233 -12.04 20.32 0.95
N LEU A 234 -11.01 19.63 0.46
CA LEU A 234 -9.64 19.74 1.01
C LEU A 234 -9.15 21.19 1.05
N THR A 235 -9.58 22.00 0.07
CA THR A 235 -9.27 23.42 -0.03
C THR A 235 -9.89 24.30 1.06
N GLU A 236 -10.85 23.78 1.81
CA GLU A 236 -11.55 24.48 2.91
C GLU A 236 -10.95 24.13 4.29
N LEU A 237 -9.98 23.22 4.32
CA LEU A 237 -9.41 22.69 5.56
C LEU A 237 -8.02 23.27 5.84
N GLU A 238 -7.68 23.41 7.12
CA GLU A 238 -6.34 23.82 7.53
C GLU A 238 -5.38 22.62 7.48
N ILE A 239 -4.35 22.74 6.64
CA ILE A 239 -3.31 21.73 6.51
C ILE A 239 -2.14 22.06 7.43
N GLY A 240 -1.72 21.09 8.22
CA GLY A 240 -0.57 21.15 9.10
C GLY A 240 0.52 20.16 8.68
N ILE A 241 1.61 20.16 9.44
CA ILE A 241 2.69 19.19 9.32
C ILE A 241 2.63 18.30 10.57
N GLY A 242 2.64 16.99 10.35
CA GLY A 242 2.74 15.93 11.36
C GLY A 242 4.17 15.39 11.49
N ASP A 243 4.31 14.37 12.30
CA ASP A 243 5.60 13.72 12.57
C ASP A 243 5.72 12.40 11.82
N GLY A 244 6.88 12.22 11.19
CA GLY A 244 7.22 10.99 10.47
C GLY A 244 6.48 10.85 9.14
N TYR A 245 6.92 9.89 8.34
CA TYR A 245 6.26 9.47 7.08
C TYR A 245 6.75 8.06 6.73
N PRO A 246 5.92 7.26 6.06
CA PRO A 246 6.31 5.93 5.58
C PRO A 246 7.31 6.03 4.41
N ARG A 247 8.09 4.95 4.18
CA ARG A 247 9.20 4.94 3.22
C ARG A 247 9.41 3.57 2.57
N ASP A 248 8.37 2.84 2.30
CA ASP A 248 8.46 1.46 1.81
C ASP A 248 9.33 1.33 0.55
N LEU A 249 9.23 2.27 -0.41
CA LEU A 249 10.03 2.27 -1.63
C LEU A 249 11.50 2.60 -1.38
N SER A 250 11.80 3.57 -0.53
CA SER A 250 13.18 3.91 -0.23
C SER A 250 13.89 2.82 0.58
N ASP A 251 13.16 2.15 1.47
CA ASP A 251 13.66 1.02 2.22
C ASP A 251 13.84 -0.20 1.30
N LEU A 252 12.88 -0.47 0.41
CA LEU A 252 12.99 -1.51 -0.63
C LEU A 252 14.17 -1.26 -1.58
N ALA A 253 14.45 -0.01 -1.92
CA ALA A 253 15.60 0.39 -2.74
C ALA A 253 16.94 0.39 -1.99
N GLY A 254 16.91 0.29 -0.65
CA GLY A 254 18.11 0.38 0.20
C GLY A 254 18.74 1.78 0.24
N ILE A 255 17.94 2.85 0.02
CA ILE A 255 18.39 4.25 -0.01
C ILE A 255 17.70 5.13 1.04
N GLY A 256 17.02 4.52 2.02
CA GLY A 256 16.26 5.23 3.05
C GLY A 256 17.06 6.30 3.80
N GLY A 257 18.37 6.14 3.92
CA GLY A 257 19.25 7.14 4.53
C GLY A 257 19.33 8.47 3.77
N ARG A 258 19.03 8.48 2.46
CA ARG A 258 18.97 9.70 1.62
C ARG A 258 17.56 10.29 1.50
N CYS A 259 16.56 9.46 1.70
CA CYS A 259 15.15 9.84 1.54
C CYS A 259 14.60 10.42 2.85
N THR A 260 15.02 11.63 3.19
CA THR A 260 14.71 12.28 4.49
C THR A 260 13.90 13.55 4.36
N ASN A 261 13.52 13.96 3.14
CA ASN A 261 12.86 15.23 2.86
C ASN A 261 11.42 15.09 2.35
N ASP A 262 10.74 14.03 2.77
CA ASP A 262 9.29 13.95 2.60
C ASP A 262 8.57 14.67 3.75
N THR A 263 7.29 14.91 3.60
CA THR A 263 6.48 15.62 4.59
C THR A 263 5.23 14.83 4.89
N GLU A 264 4.97 14.59 6.17
CA GLU A 264 3.68 14.12 6.63
C GLU A 264 2.74 15.32 6.75
N PHE A 265 1.73 15.37 5.88
CA PHE A 265 0.70 16.38 5.96
C PHE A 265 -0.48 15.85 6.78
N VAL A 266 -1.06 16.71 7.60
CA VAL A 266 -2.22 16.39 8.45
C VAL A 266 -3.29 17.46 8.30
N ILE A 267 -4.54 17.06 8.40
CA ILE A 267 -5.66 18.00 8.48
C ILE A 267 -5.83 18.36 9.95
N ARG A 268 -5.70 19.66 10.24
CA ARG A 268 -5.92 20.19 11.59
C ARG A 268 -7.42 20.34 11.82
N ASP A 269 -7.81 20.11 13.07
CA ASP A 269 -9.17 20.37 13.55
C ASP A 269 -10.30 19.70 12.76
N PHE A 270 -9.99 18.54 12.11
CA PHE A 270 -11.03 17.72 11.51
C PHE A 270 -11.84 17.04 12.61
N PHE A 271 -13.06 17.53 12.84
CA PHE A 271 -13.95 17.14 13.94
C PHE A 271 -13.19 16.99 15.28
N PRO A 272 -12.66 18.12 15.81
CA PRO A 272 -11.76 18.10 16.97
C PRO A 272 -12.45 17.64 18.26
N ASP A 273 -13.77 17.84 18.35
CA ASP A 273 -14.58 17.51 19.52
C ASP A 273 -15.01 16.03 19.54
N VAL A 274 -14.78 15.27 18.44
CA VAL A 274 -15.15 13.84 18.37
C VAL A 274 -14.07 12.99 19.03
N GLU A 275 -14.44 12.35 20.14
CA GLU A 275 -13.57 11.38 20.82
C GLU A 275 -13.64 10.01 20.13
N VAL A 276 -12.48 9.47 19.76
CA VAL A 276 -12.35 8.17 19.09
C VAL A 276 -11.61 7.18 19.98
N ARG A 277 -12.12 5.95 20.08
CA ARG A 277 -11.50 4.81 20.75
C ARG A 277 -11.34 3.67 19.77
N CYS A 278 -10.25 2.92 19.90
CA CYS A 278 -9.93 1.78 19.05
C CYS A 278 -9.64 0.55 19.91
N GLU A 279 -10.27 -0.56 19.58
CA GLU A 279 -9.92 -1.88 20.08
C GLU A 279 -9.35 -2.70 18.92
N ASP A 280 -8.14 -3.25 19.10
CA ASP A 280 -7.45 -4.07 18.09
C ASP A 280 -7.47 -5.54 18.52
N ALA A 281 -8.00 -6.39 17.66
CA ALA A 281 -8.10 -7.84 17.85
C ALA A 281 -7.44 -8.60 16.68
N GLY A 282 -6.15 -8.36 16.44
CA GLY A 282 -5.34 -9.18 15.53
C GLY A 282 -5.74 -9.10 14.05
N GLY A 283 -5.76 -7.89 13.50
CA GLY A 283 -6.10 -7.62 12.09
C GLY A 283 -7.52 -7.12 11.89
N VAL A 284 -8.31 -7.04 12.95
CA VAL A 284 -9.62 -6.38 12.98
C VAL A 284 -9.57 -5.29 14.03
N ARG A 285 -9.91 -4.08 13.66
CA ARG A 285 -10.00 -2.95 14.57
C ARG A 285 -11.45 -2.48 14.64
N VAL A 286 -11.92 -2.27 15.85
CA VAL A 286 -13.25 -1.70 16.11
C VAL A 286 -13.04 -0.30 16.69
N TRP A 287 -13.45 0.68 15.93
CA TRP A 287 -13.42 2.08 16.30
C TRP A 287 -14.81 2.50 16.78
N THR A 288 -14.87 3.16 17.90
CA THR A 288 -16.09 3.75 18.43
C THR A 288 -15.87 5.21 18.73
N SER A 289 -16.88 6.04 18.47
CA SER A 289 -16.81 7.47 18.70
C SER A 289 -18.15 8.04 19.18
N ASP A 290 -18.16 9.32 19.49
CA ASP A 290 -19.36 10.11 19.76
C ASP A 290 -19.82 10.93 18.54
N ALA A 291 -19.45 10.52 17.33
CA ALA A 291 -19.91 11.11 16.09
C ALA A 291 -21.44 11.16 16.01
N GLU A 292 -21.99 12.21 15.40
CA GLU A 292 -23.44 12.41 15.26
C GLU A 292 -24.09 11.35 14.36
N ASP A 293 -23.39 10.88 13.35
CA ASP A 293 -23.86 9.82 12.46
C ASP A 293 -23.74 8.47 13.17
N GLU A 294 -24.87 7.90 13.55
CA GLU A 294 -24.95 6.67 14.34
C GLU A 294 -24.70 5.40 13.53
N ARG A 295 -24.55 5.50 12.21
CA ARG A 295 -24.34 4.35 11.35
C ARG A 295 -23.08 3.57 11.70
N THR A 296 -23.17 2.26 11.51
CA THR A 296 -22.07 1.31 11.62
C THR A 296 -21.50 1.04 10.23
N VAL A 297 -20.20 1.21 10.09
CA VAL A 297 -19.47 1.00 8.82
C VAL A 297 -18.52 -0.18 8.96
N LEU A 298 -18.62 -1.15 8.08
CA LEU A 298 -17.62 -2.22 7.92
C LEU A 298 -16.75 -1.90 6.71
N VAL A 299 -15.43 -1.86 6.91
CA VAL A 299 -14.45 -1.63 5.84
C VAL A 299 -13.60 -2.87 5.65
N VAL A 300 -13.62 -3.44 4.46
CA VAL A 300 -12.70 -4.51 4.03
C VAL A 300 -11.70 -3.89 3.08
N HIS A 301 -10.42 -3.98 3.41
CA HIS A 301 -9.45 -3.09 2.80
C HIS A 301 -8.06 -3.71 2.62
N ASP A 302 -7.23 -3.05 1.83
CA ASP A 302 -5.78 -3.23 1.82
C ASP A 302 -5.05 -2.10 2.56
N SER A 303 -3.75 -1.97 2.31
CA SER A 303 -2.92 -1.01 3.04
C SER A 303 -3.22 0.47 2.75
N TYR A 304 -3.93 0.80 1.66
CA TYR A 304 -4.29 2.18 1.32
C TYR A 304 -5.29 2.78 2.31
N TYR A 305 -6.16 1.98 2.86
CA TYR A 305 -7.11 2.41 3.90
C TYR A 305 -6.44 3.04 5.13
N ARG A 306 -5.17 2.70 5.42
CA ARG A 306 -4.47 3.24 6.61
C ARG A 306 -4.51 4.76 6.69
N SER A 307 -4.45 5.46 5.55
CA SER A 307 -4.56 6.92 5.48
C SER A 307 -6.00 7.45 5.60
N MET A 308 -7.01 6.57 5.52
CA MET A 308 -8.42 6.89 5.73
C MET A 308 -8.88 6.62 7.18
N ALA A 309 -8.19 5.72 7.87
CA ALA A 309 -8.58 5.20 9.18
C ALA A 309 -8.71 6.27 10.28
N GLU A 310 -8.07 7.42 10.12
CA GLU A 310 -8.19 8.53 11.09
C GLU A 310 -9.44 9.39 10.86
N TYR A 311 -10.08 9.30 9.69
CA TYR A 311 -11.20 10.15 9.30
C TYR A 311 -12.56 9.47 9.49
N LEU A 312 -12.74 8.25 8.98
CA LEU A 312 -14.02 7.56 9.04
C LEU A 312 -14.60 7.45 10.46
N PRO A 313 -13.80 7.10 11.52
CA PRO A 313 -14.32 7.03 12.88
C PRO A 313 -14.73 8.38 13.48
N LYS A 314 -14.35 9.48 12.86
CA LYS A 314 -14.82 10.82 13.24
C LYS A 314 -16.11 11.24 12.55
N VAL A 315 -16.48 10.52 11.49
CA VAL A 315 -17.71 10.74 10.72
C VAL A 315 -18.81 9.80 11.20
N PHE A 316 -18.49 8.52 11.40
CA PHE A 316 -19.43 7.48 11.78
C PHE A 316 -19.12 6.95 13.18
N ARG A 317 -20.18 6.69 13.97
CA ARG A 317 -20.07 6.28 15.39
C ARG A 317 -19.34 4.96 15.57
N THR A 318 -19.50 4.01 14.65
CA THR A 318 -18.84 2.71 14.72
C THR A 318 -18.22 2.38 13.38
N VAL A 319 -16.93 2.10 13.37
CA VAL A 319 -16.21 1.63 12.17
C VAL A 319 -15.46 0.35 12.52
N ILE A 320 -15.76 -0.72 11.82
CA ILE A 320 -15.03 -2.00 11.88
C ILE A 320 -14.13 -2.06 10.66
N ASP A 321 -12.83 -2.09 10.87
CA ASP A 321 -11.89 -2.24 9.75
C ASP A 321 -11.23 -3.64 9.76
N VAL A 322 -11.25 -4.28 8.61
CA VAL A 322 -10.78 -5.65 8.39
C VAL A 322 -9.74 -5.63 7.28
N ASP A 323 -8.48 -5.81 7.66
CA ASP A 323 -7.41 -5.93 6.68
C ASP A 323 -7.50 -7.31 5.99
N ARG A 324 -7.77 -7.31 4.69
CA ARG A 324 -7.95 -8.52 3.87
C ARG A 324 -6.73 -9.44 3.84
N ASN A 325 -5.53 -8.92 4.14
CA ASN A 325 -4.31 -9.71 4.18
C ASN A 325 -4.20 -10.57 5.44
N TYR A 326 -4.97 -10.26 6.49
CA TYR A 326 -4.95 -10.95 7.77
C TYR A 326 -6.24 -11.71 8.08
N SER A 327 -7.28 -11.54 7.27
CA SER A 327 -8.56 -12.21 7.41
C SER A 327 -8.79 -13.18 6.26
N ASP A 328 -9.37 -14.35 6.53
CA ASP A 328 -9.90 -15.17 5.47
C ASP A 328 -11.25 -14.60 4.96
N LEU A 329 -11.61 -14.95 3.74
CA LEU A 329 -12.82 -14.45 3.10
C LEU A 329 -14.13 -14.83 3.86
N TYR A 330 -14.10 -15.91 4.63
CA TYR A 330 -15.23 -16.32 5.47
C TYR A 330 -15.42 -15.45 6.72
N SER A 331 -14.36 -14.76 7.14
CA SER A 331 -14.40 -13.87 8.30
C SER A 331 -15.27 -12.63 8.05
N VAL A 332 -15.32 -12.13 6.81
CA VAL A 332 -16.09 -10.92 6.47
C VAL A 332 -17.58 -11.14 6.69
N GLN A 333 -18.14 -12.28 6.20
CA GLN A 333 -19.55 -12.64 6.44
C GLN A 333 -19.86 -12.68 7.93
N ARG A 334 -18.96 -13.21 8.75
CA ARG A 334 -19.11 -13.21 10.21
C ARG A 334 -19.24 -11.81 10.77
N TYR A 335 -18.44 -10.83 10.31
CA TYR A 335 -18.52 -9.46 10.79
C TYR A 335 -19.80 -8.76 10.34
N ILE A 336 -20.29 -9.05 9.14
CA ILE A 336 -21.61 -8.59 8.68
C ILE A 336 -22.71 -9.12 9.60
N ASP A 337 -22.66 -10.40 9.94
CA ASP A 337 -23.66 -11.04 10.82
C ASP A 337 -23.54 -10.61 12.28
N GLU A 338 -22.35 -10.25 12.75
CA GLU A 338 -22.09 -9.82 14.14
C GLU A 338 -22.42 -8.35 14.36
N TYR A 339 -22.03 -7.47 13.42
CA TYR A 339 -22.14 -6.02 13.61
C TYR A 339 -23.32 -5.38 12.90
N HIS A 340 -23.99 -6.09 11.99
CA HIS A 340 -25.11 -5.58 11.20
C HIS A 340 -24.85 -4.17 10.66
N PRO A 341 -23.79 -3.99 9.82
CA PRO A 341 -23.38 -2.68 9.35
C PRO A 341 -24.46 -2.02 8.46
N ASP A 342 -24.62 -0.72 8.59
CA ASP A 342 -25.44 0.09 7.69
C ASP A 342 -24.73 0.32 6.34
N ILE A 343 -23.39 0.29 6.35
CA ILE A 343 -22.55 0.51 5.19
C ILE A 343 -21.40 -0.51 5.18
N VAL A 344 -21.20 -1.16 4.04
CA VAL A 344 -20.01 -1.97 3.76
C VAL A 344 -19.19 -1.27 2.69
N ILE A 345 -17.93 -0.99 3.00
CA ILE A 345 -16.96 -0.43 2.06
C ILE A 345 -15.95 -1.51 1.72
N MET A 346 -15.82 -1.83 0.44
CA MET A 346 -14.71 -2.61 -0.08
C MET A 346 -13.69 -1.67 -0.71
N GLU A 347 -12.50 -1.58 -0.14
CA GLU A 347 -11.40 -0.77 -0.67
C GLU A 347 -10.36 -1.68 -1.31
N VAL A 348 -9.96 -1.35 -2.54
CA VAL A 348 -8.91 -2.04 -3.29
C VAL A 348 -8.05 -1.01 -4.01
N VAL A 349 -6.73 -1.13 -3.87
CA VAL A 349 -5.80 -0.32 -4.67
C VAL A 349 -5.86 -0.72 -6.15
N GLU A 350 -5.75 0.25 -7.05
CA GLU A 350 -5.90 0.08 -8.50
C GLU A 350 -5.09 -1.09 -9.08
N ARG A 351 -3.84 -1.30 -8.64
CA ARG A 351 -3.02 -2.43 -9.10
C ARG A 351 -3.57 -3.79 -8.70
N GLY A 352 -4.35 -3.87 -7.62
CA GLY A 352 -4.96 -5.08 -7.08
C GLY A 352 -6.33 -5.45 -7.68
N ILE A 353 -6.79 -4.70 -8.67
CA ILE A 353 -8.16 -4.77 -9.23
C ILE A 353 -8.56 -6.16 -9.76
N GLN A 354 -7.59 -7.01 -10.12
CA GLN A 354 -7.89 -8.38 -10.60
C GLN A 354 -8.51 -9.28 -9.55
N ILE A 355 -8.48 -8.93 -8.27
CA ILE A 355 -9.17 -9.67 -7.22
C ILE A 355 -10.68 -9.76 -7.48
N LEU A 356 -11.24 -8.76 -8.20
CA LEU A 356 -12.65 -8.67 -8.55
C LEU A 356 -13.10 -9.75 -9.56
N LEU A 357 -12.15 -10.44 -10.22
CA LEU A 357 -12.44 -11.56 -11.11
C LEU A 357 -12.78 -12.86 -10.37
N HIS A 358 -12.50 -12.95 -9.07
CA HIS A 358 -12.78 -14.14 -8.28
C HIS A 358 -14.27 -14.22 -7.91
N GLU A 359 -14.90 -15.36 -8.21
CA GLU A 359 -16.33 -15.62 -7.94
C GLU A 359 -16.69 -15.61 -6.44
N ASN A 360 -15.71 -15.82 -5.58
CA ASN A 360 -15.88 -15.80 -4.13
C ASN A 360 -15.42 -14.46 -3.54
N MET A 361 -16.03 -13.38 -3.98
CA MET A 361 -15.90 -12.12 -3.26
C MET A 361 -16.42 -12.28 -1.84
N PRO A 362 -15.80 -11.63 -0.84
CA PRO A 362 -15.99 -11.97 0.58
C PRO A 362 -17.37 -11.63 1.20
N TYR A 363 -18.42 -11.59 0.38
CA TYR A 363 -19.78 -11.23 0.83
C TYR A 363 -20.84 -12.24 0.43
#